data_3cd202ae597db33c0bce45c5aa6760b1
#
_entry.id   3cd202ae597db33c0bce45c5aa6760b1
#
_cell.length_a   1.000
_cell.length_b   1.000
_cell.length_c   1.000
_cell.angle_alpha   90.00
_cell.angle_beta   90.00
_cell.angle_gamma   90.00
#
_symmetry.space_group_name_H-M   'P 1'
#
loop_
_entity.id
_entity.type
_entity.pdbx_description
1 polymer ?
#
loop_
_entity_poly.entity_id
_entity_poly.type
_entity_poly.pdbx_seq_one_letter_code
_entity_poly.pdbx_strand_id
1 'polypeptide(L)'
;RDKDIVRCLRCFTCMAERAATSTRRCTVNPLIGRELEGDEIQPAPVKKKVLVAGGGPGGLYAAWTAARRGHQVILCEKEEELGGILKSEIAIPFKKEMYQLTETYARFARQSGVEIRLGCEVTPEYVEKEAPDALIIAVGSRPLVPPIPGIKGENVIIVNELYKNQDRVADKVAVMGGGLAGCECAIHLGMEGKEVHLIEMRDELAVDANVRHRPLLLKEIEKYVHVHAGCRVEEVTADGVRCRDKDGNELMVGAQTVICALGQRGRTDVVEA
;
A
#
# COMPACT_ATOMS: atom_id res chain seq x y z
N ARG A 1 -28.01 1.63 5.75
CA ARG A 1 -27.55 2.25 7.02
C ARG A 1 -26.11 2.70 6.82
N ASP A 2 -25.63 3.70 7.58
CA ASP A 2 -24.27 4.28 7.38
C ASP A 2 -23.13 3.26 7.38
N LYS A 3 -23.24 2.21 8.19
CA LYS A 3 -22.25 1.12 8.25
C LYS A 3 -22.18 0.25 6.99
N ASP A 4 -23.18 0.31 6.14
CA ASP A 4 -23.25 -0.51 4.90
C ASP A 4 -22.72 0.28 3.69
N ILE A 5 -22.29 1.52 3.90
CA ILE A 5 -21.72 2.40 2.88
C ILE A 5 -20.21 2.18 2.80
N VAL A 6 -19.72 1.85 1.60
CA VAL A 6 -18.28 1.91 1.30
C VAL A 6 -17.92 3.35 1.01
N ARG A 7 -17.16 3.98 1.90
CA ARG A 7 -16.80 5.39 1.80
C ARG A 7 -15.83 5.65 0.65
N CYS A 8 -16.00 6.78 -0.02
CA CYS A 8 -15.06 7.25 -1.04
C CYS A 8 -13.69 7.54 -0.41
N LEU A 9 -12.62 6.99 -1.01
CA LEU A 9 -11.24 7.22 -0.57
C LEU A 9 -10.65 8.56 -1.02
N ARG A 10 -11.39 9.35 -1.79
CA ARG A 10 -10.93 10.62 -2.37
C ARG A 10 -9.65 10.49 -3.22
N CYS A 11 -9.39 9.30 -3.75
CA CYS A 11 -8.19 8.95 -4.52
C CYS A 11 -8.16 9.51 -5.94
N PHE A 12 -9.24 10.13 -6.40
CA PHE A 12 -9.40 10.70 -7.75
C PHE A 12 -9.25 9.70 -8.92
N THR A 13 -9.14 8.41 -8.68
CA THR A 13 -9.04 7.40 -9.76
C THR A 13 -10.15 7.53 -10.78
N CYS A 14 -11.40 7.67 -10.34
CA CYS A 14 -12.55 7.82 -11.24
C CYS A 14 -12.51 9.08 -12.13
N MET A 15 -11.87 10.14 -11.66
CA MET A 15 -11.73 11.39 -12.43
C MET A 15 -10.53 11.33 -13.40
N ALA A 16 -9.45 10.67 -13.01
CA ALA A 16 -8.29 10.49 -13.87
C ALA A 16 -8.59 9.50 -15.01
N GLU A 17 -9.24 8.36 -14.72
CA GLU A 17 -9.64 7.38 -15.70
C GLU A 17 -10.61 7.96 -16.74
N ARG A 18 -11.58 8.77 -16.31
CA ARG A 18 -12.47 9.47 -17.26
C ARG A 18 -11.71 10.36 -18.23
N ALA A 19 -10.69 11.06 -17.75
CA ALA A 19 -9.88 11.93 -18.62
C ALA A 19 -9.03 11.14 -19.63
N ALA A 20 -8.54 9.96 -19.22
CA ALA A 20 -7.65 9.13 -20.03
C ALA A 20 -8.40 8.20 -21.00
N THR A 21 -9.53 7.63 -20.58
CA THR A 21 -10.19 6.51 -21.30
C THR A 21 -11.66 6.76 -21.63
N SER A 22 -12.20 7.94 -21.28
CA SER A 22 -13.64 8.28 -21.38
C SER A 22 -14.56 7.39 -20.54
N THR A 23 -14.01 6.46 -19.76
CA THR A 23 -14.74 5.59 -18.84
C THR A 23 -14.42 5.97 -17.39
N ARG A 24 -15.23 5.48 -16.46
CA ARG A 24 -14.93 5.65 -15.01
C ARG A 24 -14.56 4.32 -14.40
N ARG A 25 -13.55 4.36 -13.52
CA ARG A 25 -13.21 3.26 -12.62
C ARG A 25 -13.14 3.81 -11.20
N CYS A 26 -13.61 3.04 -10.25
CA CYS A 26 -13.54 3.43 -8.84
C CYS A 26 -12.77 2.36 -8.06
N THR A 27 -11.86 2.80 -7.20
CA THR A 27 -11.07 1.91 -6.36
C THR A 27 -11.92 1.06 -5.41
N VAL A 28 -13.09 1.57 -5.01
CA VAL A 28 -13.96 0.90 -4.04
C VAL A 28 -15.33 0.49 -4.60
N ASN A 29 -15.62 0.83 -5.85
CA ASN A 29 -16.83 0.40 -6.54
C ASN A 29 -16.49 -0.06 -7.96
N PRO A 30 -16.25 -1.36 -8.18
CA PRO A 30 -15.88 -1.89 -9.49
C PRO A 30 -17.03 -1.81 -10.52
N LEU A 31 -18.26 -1.58 -10.06
CA LEU A 31 -19.46 -1.53 -10.92
C LEU A 31 -19.79 -0.13 -11.43
N ILE A 32 -19.02 0.90 -11.01
CA ILE A 32 -19.26 2.28 -11.46
C ILE A 32 -19.27 2.38 -13.01
N GLY A 33 -20.32 2.95 -13.55
CA GLY A 33 -20.52 3.10 -14.99
C GLY A 33 -20.92 1.80 -15.71
N ARG A 34 -21.20 0.73 -14.95
CA ARG A 34 -21.62 -0.59 -15.45
C ARG A 34 -22.94 -1.06 -14.83
N GLU A 35 -23.68 -0.14 -14.24
CA GLU A 35 -24.92 -0.41 -13.49
C GLU A 35 -26.00 -1.07 -14.36
N LEU A 36 -25.97 -0.82 -15.67
CA LEU A 36 -26.90 -1.42 -16.63
C LEU A 36 -26.47 -2.81 -17.14
N GLU A 37 -25.24 -3.24 -16.85
CA GLU A 37 -24.73 -4.56 -17.26
C GLU A 37 -25.18 -5.68 -16.33
N GLY A 38 -25.93 -5.34 -15.28
CA GLY A 38 -26.40 -6.26 -14.25
C GLY A 38 -25.46 -6.29 -13.05
N ASP A 39 -25.84 -5.60 -12.00
CA ASP A 39 -25.06 -5.44 -10.76
C ASP A 39 -25.14 -6.65 -9.83
N GLU A 40 -26.02 -7.58 -10.11
CA GLU A 40 -26.22 -8.71 -9.24
C GLU A 40 -25.08 -9.72 -9.40
N ILE A 41 -24.36 -9.94 -8.31
CA ILE A 41 -23.43 -11.07 -8.22
C ILE A 41 -24.24 -12.36 -8.35
N GLN A 42 -24.19 -12.96 -9.54
CA GLN A 42 -24.94 -14.16 -9.85
C GLN A 42 -24.41 -15.34 -9.02
N PRO A 43 -25.28 -16.16 -8.42
CA PRO A 43 -24.88 -17.39 -7.79
C PRO A 43 -24.06 -18.28 -8.72
N ALA A 44 -23.03 -18.92 -8.19
CA ALA A 44 -22.26 -19.87 -8.97
C ALA A 44 -23.09 -21.13 -9.27
N PRO A 45 -23.00 -21.68 -10.49
CA PRO A 45 -23.74 -22.89 -10.87
C PRO A 45 -23.32 -24.11 -10.03
N VAL A 46 -22.08 -24.10 -9.56
CA VAL A 46 -21.53 -25.15 -8.69
C VAL A 46 -20.88 -24.50 -7.48
N LYS A 47 -21.31 -24.90 -6.28
CA LYS A 47 -20.71 -24.48 -5.02
C LYS A 47 -19.33 -25.13 -4.87
N LYS A 48 -18.34 -24.33 -4.52
CA LYS A 48 -16.96 -24.74 -4.30
C LYS A 48 -16.45 -24.37 -2.92
N LYS A 49 -15.46 -25.11 -2.41
CA LYS A 49 -14.63 -24.72 -1.28
C LYS A 49 -13.49 -23.84 -1.82
N VAL A 50 -13.50 -22.57 -1.44
CA VAL A 50 -12.50 -21.57 -1.89
C VAL A 50 -11.60 -21.19 -0.72
N LEU A 51 -10.29 -21.34 -0.90
CA LEU A 51 -9.28 -20.86 0.03
C LEU A 51 -8.72 -19.54 -0.49
N VAL A 52 -8.68 -18.52 0.37
CA VAL A 52 -8.08 -17.21 0.04
C VAL A 52 -6.87 -17.01 0.94
N ALA A 53 -5.69 -16.85 0.34
CA ALA A 53 -4.44 -16.59 1.02
C ALA A 53 -4.15 -15.09 1.06
N GLY A 54 -4.26 -14.49 2.24
CA GLY A 54 -4.00 -13.07 2.52
C GLY A 54 -5.25 -12.25 2.82
N GLY A 55 -5.21 -11.57 3.98
CA GLY A 55 -6.29 -10.74 4.53
C GLY A 55 -6.14 -9.24 4.25
N GLY A 56 -5.42 -8.89 3.20
CA GLY A 56 -5.38 -7.53 2.66
C GLY A 56 -6.66 -7.16 1.90
N PRO A 57 -6.78 -5.92 1.37
CA PRO A 57 -7.99 -5.44 0.70
C PRO A 57 -8.40 -6.32 -0.49
N GLY A 58 -7.44 -6.83 -1.27
CA GLY A 58 -7.70 -7.71 -2.40
C GLY A 58 -8.29 -9.06 -1.98
N GLY A 59 -7.68 -9.69 -0.97
CA GLY A 59 -8.17 -10.99 -0.44
C GLY A 59 -9.53 -10.87 0.22
N LEU A 60 -9.75 -9.83 1.02
CA LEU A 60 -11.05 -9.57 1.66
C LEU A 60 -12.16 -9.36 0.64
N TYR A 61 -11.89 -8.58 -0.41
CA TYR A 61 -12.88 -8.34 -1.46
C TYR A 61 -13.16 -9.61 -2.27
N ALA A 62 -12.12 -10.39 -2.59
CA ALA A 62 -12.25 -11.67 -3.27
C ALA A 62 -13.06 -12.68 -2.45
N ALA A 63 -12.75 -12.80 -1.16
CA ALA A 63 -13.46 -13.69 -0.24
C ALA A 63 -14.95 -13.30 -0.11
N TRP A 64 -15.23 -12.01 0.09
CA TRP A 64 -16.59 -11.48 0.13
C TRP A 64 -17.35 -11.77 -1.16
N THR A 65 -16.74 -11.53 -2.31
CA THR A 65 -17.35 -11.80 -3.62
C THR A 65 -17.63 -13.28 -3.83
N ALA A 66 -16.70 -14.16 -3.49
CA ALA A 66 -16.86 -15.60 -3.60
C ALA A 66 -18.01 -16.11 -2.69
N ALA A 67 -18.08 -15.61 -1.45
CA ALA A 67 -19.15 -15.96 -0.51
C ALA A 67 -20.54 -15.51 -1.03
N ARG A 68 -20.65 -14.31 -1.60
CA ARG A 68 -21.89 -13.81 -2.23
C ARG A 68 -22.32 -14.66 -3.44
N ARG A 69 -21.39 -15.32 -4.10
CA ARG A 69 -21.67 -16.29 -5.17
C ARG A 69 -22.11 -17.67 -4.64
N GLY A 70 -22.15 -17.86 -3.32
CA GLY A 70 -22.60 -19.10 -2.68
C GLY A 70 -21.49 -20.11 -2.41
N HIS A 71 -20.22 -19.77 -2.61
CA HIS A 71 -19.10 -20.66 -2.28
C HIS A 71 -18.88 -20.76 -0.76
N GLN A 72 -18.32 -21.86 -0.30
CA GLN A 72 -17.75 -21.98 1.05
C GLN A 72 -16.35 -21.36 1.03
N VAL A 73 -16.14 -20.31 1.82
CA VAL A 73 -14.90 -19.52 1.74
C VAL A 73 -14.17 -19.53 3.06
N ILE A 74 -12.88 -19.88 3.00
CA ILE A 74 -11.91 -19.74 4.08
C ILE A 74 -10.90 -18.69 3.66
N LEU A 75 -10.71 -17.65 4.47
CA LEU A 75 -9.66 -16.65 4.29
C LEU A 75 -8.63 -16.81 5.40
N CYS A 76 -7.38 -17.04 5.02
CA CYS A 76 -6.25 -17.13 5.94
C CYS A 76 -5.38 -15.87 5.84
N GLU A 77 -5.05 -15.28 6.99
CA GLU A 77 -4.09 -14.18 7.13
C GLU A 77 -2.99 -14.62 8.09
N LYS A 78 -1.73 -14.47 7.68
CA LYS A 78 -0.56 -14.88 8.49
C LYS A 78 -0.34 -14.01 9.73
N GLU A 79 -0.75 -12.74 9.67
CA GLU A 79 -0.70 -11.82 10.80
C GLU A 79 -1.92 -12.01 11.71
N GLU A 80 -1.83 -11.48 12.93
CA GLU A 80 -2.95 -11.48 13.89
C GLU A 80 -4.05 -10.46 13.55
N GLU A 81 -3.82 -9.64 12.52
CA GLU A 81 -4.72 -8.57 12.10
C GLU A 81 -4.88 -8.52 10.59
N LEU A 82 -6.11 -8.22 10.15
CA LEU A 82 -6.42 -7.94 8.75
C LEU A 82 -5.92 -6.56 8.31
N GLY A 83 -5.78 -6.36 7.00
CA GLY A 83 -5.49 -5.04 6.43
C GLY A 83 -4.33 -5.02 5.45
N GLY A 84 -3.40 -5.95 5.58
CA GLY A 84 -2.23 -6.01 4.72
C GLY A 84 -1.49 -4.67 4.72
N ILE A 85 -1.12 -4.19 3.53
CA ILE A 85 -0.35 -2.95 3.37
C ILE A 85 -1.12 -1.69 3.82
N LEU A 86 -2.46 -1.71 3.84
CA LEU A 86 -3.24 -0.53 4.25
C LEU A 86 -3.08 -0.20 5.73
N LYS A 87 -2.52 -1.09 6.54
CA LYS A 87 -2.14 -0.80 7.93
C LYS A 87 -1.08 0.29 8.03
N SER A 88 -0.21 0.42 7.04
CA SER A 88 0.81 1.48 7.01
C SER A 88 0.22 2.89 6.94
N GLU A 89 -1.04 3.02 6.52
CA GLU A 89 -1.72 4.30 6.35
C GLU A 89 -2.40 4.82 7.64
N ILE A 90 -2.41 4.01 8.72
CA ILE A 90 -3.08 4.38 9.99
C ILE A 90 -2.51 5.68 10.57
N ALA A 91 -1.20 5.85 10.50
CA ALA A 91 -0.50 6.99 11.06
C ALA A 91 -0.71 8.28 10.26
N ILE A 92 -1.14 8.21 9.00
CA ILE A 92 -1.24 9.35 8.10
C ILE A 92 -2.65 9.93 8.17
N PRO A 93 -2.88 11.10 8.81
CA PRO A 93 -4.22 11.61 9.11
C PRO A 93 -5.11 11.83 7.89
N PHE A 94 -4.53 12.21 6.75
CA PHE A 94 -5.27 12.43 5.51
C PHE A 94 -5.54 11.15 4.70
N LYS A 95 -5.12 9.96 5.22
CA LYS A 95 -5.29 8.63 4.59
C LYS A 95 -6.09 7.63 5.45
N LYS A 96 -6.63 8.04 6.57
CA LYS A 96 -7.35 7.16 7.51
C LYS A 96 -8.48 6.35 6.88
N GLU A 97 -9.14 6.87 5.85
CA GLU A 97 -10.21 6.16 5.15
C GLU A 97 -9.72 4.89 4.43
N MET A 98 -8.43 4.82 4.08
CA MET A 98 -7.85 3.63 3.44
C MET A 98 -7.85 2.43 4.38
N TYR A 99 -7.50 2.64 5.66
CA TYR A 99 -7.57 1.57 6.65
C TYR A 99 -9.03 1.20 6.99
N GLN A 100 -9.92 2.19 7.09
CA GLN A 100 -11.36 1.97 7.32
C GLN A 100 -12.02 1.13 6.21
N LEU A 101 -11.49 1.17 4.99
CA LEU A 101 -11.93 0.29 3.90
C LEU A 101 -11.71 -1.18 4.24
N THR A 102 -10.58 -1.52 4.84
CA THR A 102 -10.27 -2.89 5.28
C THR A 102 -11.27 -3.37 6.32
N GLU A 103 -11.57 -2.55 7.32
CA GLU A 103 -12.58 -2.88 8.35
C GLU A 103 -13.95 -3.11 7.72
N THR A 104 -14.31 -2.30 6.72
CA THR A 104 -15.57 -2.44 5.98
C THR A 104 -15.62 -3.76 5.22
N TYR A 105 -14.57 -4.11 4.49
CA TYR A 105 -14.51 -5.36 3.75
C TYR A 105 -14.45 -6.59 4.68
N ALA A 106 -13.73 -6.51 5.79
CA ALA A 106 -13.70 -7.57 6.80
C ALA A 106 -15.09 -7.82 7.41
N ARG A 107 -15.83 -6.75 7.68
CA ARG A 107 -17.22 -6.86 8.16
C ARG A 107 -18.11 -7.51 7.12
N PHE A 108 -18.05 -7.11 5.86
CA PHE A 108 -18.84 -7.68 4.77
C PHE A 108 -18.50 -9.16 4.55
N ALA A 109 -17.23 -9.52 4.58
CA ALA A 109 -16.80 -10.92 4.48
C ALA A 109 -17.40 -11.77 5.60
N ARG A 110 -17.28 -11.31 6.86
CA ARG A 110 -17.88 -12.01 8.01
C ARG A 110 -19.40 -12.16 7.90
N GLN A 111 -20.09 -11.08 7.52
CA GLN A 111 -21.56 -11.09 7.34
C GLN A 111 -22.02 -12.03 6.23
N SER A 112 -21.16 -12.28 5.24
CA SER A 112 -21.42 -13.21 4.14
C SER A 112 -21.00 -14.65 4.44
N GLY A 113 -20.60 -14.95 5.68
CA GLY A 113 -20.24 -16.32 6.12
C GLY A 113 -18.83 -16.77 5.77
N VAL A 114 -17.92 -15.82 5.47
CA VAL A 114 -16.49 -16.16 5.28
C VAL A 114 -15.89 -16.58 6.62
N GLU A 115 -15.26 -17.74 6.67
CA GLU A 115 -14.43 -18.17 7.78
C GLU A 115 -13.06 -17.46 7.70
N ILE A 116 -12.74 -16.63 8.69
CA ILE A 116 -11.47 -15.88 8.74
C ILE A 116 -10.58 -16.52 9.80
N ARG A 117 -9.37 -16.93 9.37
CA ARG A 117 -8.31 -17.50 10.21
C ARG A 117 -7.14 -16.55 10.26
N LEU A 118 -6.86 -15.99 11.42
CA LEU A 118 -5.69 -15.13 11.70
C LEU A 118 -4.53 -15.99 12.22
N GLY A 119 -3.29 -15.47 12.16
CA GLY A 119 -2.09 -16.22 12.50
C GLY A 119 -1.91 -17.48 11.64
N CYS A 120 -2.51 -17.51 10.44
CA CYS A 120 -2.59 -18.68 9.57
C CYS A 120 -1.87 -18.40 8.25
N GLU A 121 -0.64 -18.87 8.11
CA GLU A 121 0.09 -18.80 6.86
C GLU A 121 -0.32 -19.95 5.94
N VAL A 122 -0.68 -19.62 4.70
CA VAL A 122 -1.02 -20.61 3.67
C VAL A 122 0.27 -21.06 2.99
N THR A 123 0.65 -22.32 3.27
CA THR A 123 1.76 -23.01 2.62
C THR A 123 1.24 -24.08 1.65
N PRO A 124 2.07 -24.68 0.78
CA PRO A 124 1.67 -25.80 -0.06
C PRO A 124 1.03 -26.95 0.75
N GLU A 125 1.63 -27.31 1.89
CA GLU A 125 1.12 -28.37 2.77
C GLU A 125 -0.23 -28.00 3.39
N TYR A 126 -0.44 -26.71 3.67
CA TYR A 126 -1.73 -26.23 4.15
C TYR A 126 -2.81 -26.34 3.06
N VAL A 127 -2.47 -26.04 1.81
CA VAL A 127 -3.38 -26.19 0.67
C VAL A 127 -3.74 -27.65 0.45
N GLU A 128 -2.76 -28.56 0.50
CA GLU A 128 -3.00 -30.01 0.38
C GLU A 128 -3.93 -30.52 1.49
N LYS A 129 -3.70 -30.10 2.73
CA LYS A 129 -4.52 -30.48 3.89
C LYS A 129 -5.95 -29.96 3.79
N GLU A 130 -6.14 -28.69 3.40
CA GLU A 130 -7.47 -28.08 3.26
C GLU A 130 -8.20 -28.60 2.02
N ALA A 131 -7.48 -29.07 1.01
CA ALA A 131 -8.00 -29.57 -0.26
C ALA A 131 -9.11 -28.68 -0.86
N PRO A 132 -8.84 -27.39 -1.15
CA PRO A 132 -9.83 -26.51 -1.72
C PRO A 132 -10.09 -26.83 -3.20
N ASP A 133 -11.30 -26.59 -3.70
CA ASP A 133 -11.60 -26.65 -5.13
C ASP A 133 -10.98 -25.48 -5.92
N ALA A 134 -10.65 -24.38 -5.23
CA ALA A 134 -9.99 -23.22 -5.81
C ALA A 134 -9.18 -22.47 -4.74
N LEU A 135 -7.99 -22.01 -5.15
CA LEU A 135 -7.10 -21.16 -4.35
C LEU A 135 -7.02 -19.77 -4.97
N ILE A 136 -7.24 -18.74 -4.16
CA ILE A 136 -7.02 -17.34 -4.53
C ILE A 136 -5.81 -16.83 -3.75
N ILE A 137 -4.74 -16.47 -4.47
CA ILE A 137 -3.50 -15.98 -3.89
C ILE A 137 -3.53 -14.44 -3.88
N ALA A 138 -3.65 -13.85 -2.68
CA ALA A 138 -3.74 -12.40 -2.46
C ALA A 138 -2.68 -11.93 -1.43
N VAL A 139 -1.48 -12.49 -1.51
CA VAL A 139 -0.38 -12.32 -0.54
C VAL A 139 0.37 -10.98 -0.65
N GLY A 140 -0.06 -10.11 -1.58
CA GLY A 140 0.42 -8.74 -1.70
C GLY A 140 1.86 -8.59 -2.18
N SER A 141 2.56 -7.63 -1.59
CA SER A 141 3.93 -7.25 -1.94
C SER A 141 4.82 -7.14 -0.70
N ARG A 142 6.12 -7.01 -0.95
CA ARG A 142 7.12 -6.69 0.08
C ARG A 142 7.88 -5.41 -0.31
N PRO A 143 8.39 -4.63 0.66
CA PRO A 143 9.22 -3.48 0.37
C PRO A 143 10.45 -3.86 -0.45
N LEU A 144 10.78 -3.03 -1.41
CA LEU A 144 12.03 -3.13 -2.16
C LEU A 144 13.15 -2.48 -1.34
N VAL A 145 14.08 -3.31 -0.87
CA VAL A 145 15.27 -2.87 -0.13
C VAL A 145 16.49 -3.23 -0.98
N PRO A 146 16.99 -2.30 -1.81
CA PRO A 146 18.16 -2.55 -2.65
C PRO A 146 19.44 -2.70 -1.80
N PRO A 147 20.52 -3.29 -2.35
CA PRO A 147 21.76 -3.51 -1.62
C PRO A 147 22.62 -2.22 -1.54
N ILE A 148 22.03 -1.15 -0.95
CA ILE A 148 22.73 0.10 -0.66
C ILE A 148 23.50 -0.09 0.67
N PRO A 149 24.80 0.24 0.73
CA PRO A 149 25.54 0.23 1.98
C PRO A 149 24.82 1.00 3.08
N GLY A 150 24.74 0.43 4.30
CA GLY A 150 24.08 1.04 5.45
C GLY A 150 22.56 1.04 5.47
N ILE A 151 21.87 0.53 4.45
CA ILE A 151 20.38 0.54 4.38
C ILE A 151 19.70 -0.30 5.47
N LYS A 152 20.44 -1.15 6.18
CA LYS A 152 19.98 -1.92 7.34
C LYS A 152 20.41 -1.32 8.67
N GLY A 153 20.89 -0.07 8.67
CA GLY A 153 21.30 0.66 9.86
C GLY A 153 20.14 0.86 10.85
N GLU A 154 20.46 1.04 12.12
CA GLU A 154 19.46 1.25 13.16
C GLU A 154 18.64 2.53 12.98
N ASN A 155 19.21 3.52 12.28
CA ASN A 155 18.54 4.77 11.93
C ASN A 155 17.63 4.66 10.69
N VAL A 156 17.52 3.48 10.06
CA VAL A 156 16.67 3.26 8.89
C VAL A 156 15.33 2.66 9.29
N ILE A 157 14.26 3.23 8.75
CA ILE A 157 12.89 2.73 8.89
C ILE A 157 12.31 2.49 7.49
N ILE A 158 11.75 1.32 7.26
CA ILE A 158 10.99 1.06 6.03
C ILE A 158 9.66 1.81 6.10
N VAL A 159 9.28 2.52 5.04
CA VAL A 159 8.09 3.38 5.02
C VAL A 159 6.81 2.64 5.45
N ASN A 160 6.67 1.37 5.09
CA ASN A 160 5.53 0.53 5.49
C ASN A 160 5.45 0.24 7.00
N GLU A 161 6.55 0.41 7.72
CA GLU A 161 6.65 0.14 9.16
C GLU A 161 6.67 1.43 9.98
N LEU A 162 6.58 2.59 9.33
CA LEU A 162 6.62 3.90 9.99
C LEU A 162 5.55 4.01 11.07
N TYR A 163 4.33 3.50 10.82
CA TYR A 163 3.23 3.54 11.78
C TYR A 163 3.50 2.83 13.11
N LYS A 164 4.44 1.87 13.12
CA LYS A 164 4.89 1.15 14.34
C LYS A 164 6.12 1.78 15.00
N ASN A 165 6.80 2.69 14.31
CA ASN A 165 8.10 3.23 14.70
C ASN A 165 8.10 4.76 14.76
N GLN A 166 6.94 5.39 14.98
CA GLN A 166 6.83 6.86 15.04
C GLN A 166 7.67 7.47 16.14
N ASP A 167 7.79 6.80 17.28
CA ASP A 167 8.61 7.18 18.42
C ASP A 167 10.12 7.19 18.14
N ARG A 168 10.56 6.48 17.09
CA ARG A 168 11.96 6.43 16.66
C ARG A 168 12.30 7.50 15.63
N VAL A 169 11.33 8.24 15.13
CA VAL A 169 11.54 9.26 14.10
C VAL A 169 12.05 10.55 14.75
N ALA A 170 13.31 10.86 14.52
CA ALA A 170 13.96 12.08 15.01
C ALA A 170 13.45 13.35 14.28
N ASP A 171 13.97 14.53 14.67
CA ASP A 171 13.53 15.81 14.10
C ASP A 171 14.05 16.05 12.69
N LYS A 172 15.21 15.48 12.33
CA LYS A 172 15.80 15.62 11.00
C LYS A 172 15.74 14.28 10.26
N VAL A 173 15.00 14.26 9.15
CA VAL A 173 14.65 13.03 8.42
C VAL A 173 15.04 13.11 6.96
N ALA A 174 15.69 12.06 6.44
CA ALA A 174 15.85 11.85 5.01
C ALA A 174 14.89 10.76 4.51
N VAL A 175 14.11 11.05 3.50
CA VAL A 175 13.23 10.07 2.82
C VAL A 175 13.87 9.70 1.49
N MET A 176 14.22 8.43 1.33
CA MET A 176 14.77 7.89 0.08
C MET A 176 13.66 7.36 -0.80
N GLY A 177 13.49 7.97 -1.98
CA GLY A 177 12.48 7.63 -2.98
C GLY A 177 11.33 8.64 -3.04
N GLY A 178 11.26 9.36 -4.15
CA GLY A 178 10.25 10.38 -4.45
C GLY A 178 9.03 9.85 -5.21
N GLY A 179 8.70 8.56 -5.05
CA GLY A 179 7.41 8.01 -5.49
C GLY A 179 6.25 8.51 -4.62
N LEU A 180 5.02 8.09 -4.93
CA LEU A 180 3.82 8.56 -4.21
C LEU A 180 3.94 8.33 -2.69
N ALA A 181 4.31 7.13 -2.25
CA ALA A 181 4.42 6.79 -0.83
C ALA A 181 5.51 7.62 -0.10
N GLY A 182 6.65 7.84 -0.75
CA GLY A 182 7.73 8.68 -0.18
C GLY A 182 7.33 10.14 -0.08
N CYS A 183 6.67 10.68 -1.11
CA CYS A 183 6.14 12.04 -1.09
C CYS A 183 5.10 12.25 0.01
N GLU A 184 4.14 11.33 0.16
CA GLU A 184 3.10 11.42 1.20
C GLU A 184 3.69 11.26 2.61
N CYS A 185 4.66 10.36 2.78
CA CYS A 185 5.40 10.21 4.03
C CYS A 185 6.17 11.50 4.38
N ALA A 186 6.88 12.09 3.41
CA ALA A 186 7.64 13.33 3.62
C ALA A 186 6.73 14.50 4.01
N ILE A 187 5.58 14.65 3.34
CA ILE A 187 4.58 15.67 3.69
C ILE A 187 4.07 15.46 5.12
N HIS A 188 3.71 14.23 5.47
CA HIS A 188 3.21 13.90 6.80
C HIS A 188 4.19 14.31 7.89
N LEU A 189 5.46 13.89 7.77
CA LEU A 189 6.50 14.24 8.74
C LEU A 189 6.78 15.75 8.78
N GLY A 190 6.76 16.43 7.63
CA GLY A 190 6.91 17.88 7.57
C GLY A 190 5.73 18.62 8.22
N MET A 191 4.50 18.13 8.09
CA MET A 191 3.32 18.66 8.79
C MET A 191 3.41 18.46 10.31
N GLU A 192 4.13 17.46 10.78
CA GLU A 192 4.46 17.26 12.20
C GLU A 192 5.59 18.18 12.71
N GLY A 193 6.12 19.04 11.85
CA GLY A 193 7.18 20.01 12.18
C GLY A 193 8.61 19.48 12.08
N LYS A 194 8.82 18.32 11.47
CA LYS A 194 10.16 17.77 11.26
C LYS A 194 10.85 18.43 10.05
N GLU A 195 12.19 18.51 10.10
CA GLU A 195 13.01 18.90 8.97
C GLU A 195 13.16 17.70 8.02
N VAL A 196 12.51 17.76 6.86
CA VAL A 196 12.41 16.61 5.94
C VAL A 196 13.13 16.88 4.64
N HIS A 197 14.04 15.99 4.27
CA HIS A 197 14.76 15.96 3.00
C HIS A 197 14.27 14.74 2.17
N LEU A 198 13.72 14.99 0.98
CA LEU A 198 13.28 13.95 0.05
C LEU A 198 14.30 13.79 -1.07
N ILE A 199 14.85 12.59 -1.22
CA ILE A 199 15.89 12.27 -2.20
C ILE A 199 15.28 11.38 -3.29
N GLU A 200 15.36 11.82 -4.55
CA GLU A 200 14.84 11.09 -5.70
C GLU A 200 15.87 11.08 -6.83
N MET A 201 16.09 9.90 -7.42
CA MET A 201 17.05 9.72 -8.50
C MET A 201 16.58 10.28 -9.86
N ARG A 202 15.25 10.39 -10.04
CA ARG A 202 14.65 11.02 -11.22
C ARG A 202 14.60 12.54 -11.03
N ASP A 203 14.49 13.28 -12.13
CA ASP A 203 14.34 14.74 -12.09
C ASP A 203 12.96 15.18 -11.58
N GLU A 204 11.99 14.28 -11.58
CA GLU A 204 10.61 14.57 -11.20
C GLU A 204 10.11 13.64 -10.08
N LEU A 205 9.27 14.19 -9.18
CA LEU A 205 8.62 13.46 -8.12
C LEU A 205 7.27 12.88 -8.57
N ALA A 206 6.91 11.76 -7.95
CA ALA A 206 5.59 11.13 -8.07
C ALA A 206 5.11 10.96 -9.52
N VAL A 207 6.00 10.59 -10.44
CA VAL A 207 5.71 10.50 -11.89
C VAL A 207 4.59 9.51 -12.22
N ASP A 208 4.44 8.48 -11.40
CA ASP A 208 3.42 7.44 -11.55
C ASP A 208 2.13 7.75 -10.76
N ALA A 209 2.06 8.92 -10.11
CA ALA A 209 0.89 9.33 -9.36
C ALA A 209 -0.26 9.74 -10.28
N ASN A 210 -1.49 9.61 -9.76
CA ASN A 210 -2.69 10.06 -10.45
C ASN A 210 -2.57 11.51 -10.93
N VAL A 211 -2.82 11.77 -12.22
CA VAL A 211 -2.66 13.08 -12.89
C VAL A 211 -3.45 14.21 -12.23
N ARG A 212 -4.53 13.91 -11.51
CA ARG A 212 -5.33 14.89 -10.77
C ARG A 212 -4.81 15.15 -9.37
N HIS A 213 -4.17 14.16 -8.77
CA HIS A 213 -3.61 14.25 -7.43
C HIS A 213 -2.21 14.87 -7.43
N ARG A 214 -1.36 14.47 -8.38
CA ARG A 214 0.05 14.88 -8.47
C ARG A 214 0.27 16.40 -8.32
N PRO A 215 -0.45 17.29 -9.03
CA PRO A 215 -0.22 18.74 -8.89
C PRO A 215 -0.47 19.27 -7.47
N LEU A 216 -1.45 18.71 -6.77
CA LEU A 216 -1.75 19.10 -5.37
C LEU A 216 -0.68 18.55 -4.42
N LEU A 217 -0.24 17.31 -4.64
CA LEU A 217 0.84 16.69 -3.89
C LEU A 217 2.14 17.52 -3.97
N LEU A 218 2.52 17.95 -5.17
CA LEU A 218 3.74 18.77 -5.38
C LEU A 218 3.65 20.11 -4.66
N LYS A 219 2.47 20.75 -4.61
CA LYS A 219 2.27 21.99 -3.84
C LYS A 219 2.45 21.79 -2.33
N GLU A 220 2.07 20.64 -1.81
CA GLU A 220 2.30 20.32 -0.40
C GLU A 220 3.78 20.00 -0.12
N ILE A 221 4.45 19.32 -1.06
CA ILE A 221 5.90 19.11 -1.00
C ILE A 221 6.67 20.45 -0.89
N GLU A 222 6.33 21.44 -1.73
CA GLU A 222 6.95 22.76 -1.71
C GLU A 222 6.86 23.47 -0.35
N LYS A 223 5.81 23.17 0.44
CA LYS A 223 5.61 23.81 1.76
C LYS A 223 6.41 23.15 2.89
N TYR A 224 6.61 21.85 2.82
CA TYR A 224 7.03 21.06 3.98
C TYR A 224 8.33 20.30 3.79
N VAL A 225 8.86 20.22 2.56
CA VAL A 225 9.91 19.26 2.23
C VAL A 225 11.04 19.89 1.42
N HIS A 226 12.30 19.64 1.81
CA HIS A 226 13.48 19.96 1.04
C HIS A 226 13.74 18.87 0.00
N VAL A 227 13.64 19.19 -1.28
CA VAL A 227 13.74 18.22 -2.38
C VAL A 227 15.13 18.16 -2.96
N HIS A 228 15.65 16.95 -3.14
CA HIS A 228 16.89 16.61 -3.85
C HIS A 228 16.55 15.69 -5.02
N ALA A 229 16.02 16.26 -6.10
CA ALA A 229 15.74 15.55 -7.35
C ALA A 229 17.00 15.36 -8.19
N GLY A 230 17.04 14.32 -9.04
CA GLY A 230 18.23 13.96 -9.81
C GLY A 230 19.37 13.41 -8.96
N CYS A 231 19.11 13.03 -7.71
CA CYS A 231 20.11 12.57 -6.74
C CYS A 231 19.96 11.08 -6.46
N ARG A 232 20.97 10.31 -6.81
CA ARG A 232 21.03 8.87 -6.54
C ARG A 232 21.68 8.58 -5.19
N VAL A 233 20.99 7.84 -4.34
CA VAL A 233 21.54 7.37 -3.06
C VAL A 233 22.63 6.34 -3.31
N GLU A 234 23.80 6.53 -2.69
CA GLU A 234 24.95 5.63 -2.75
C GLU A 234 25.21 4.91 -1.44
N GLU A 235 24.97 5.58 -0.30
CA GLU A 235 25.19 5.01 1.03
C GLU A 235 24.30 5.67 2.08
N VAL A 236 23.88 4.91 3.07
CA VAL A 236 23.30 5.42 4.32
C VAL A 236 24.34 5.33 5.41
N THR A 237 24.55 6.43 6.13
CA THR A 237 25.49 6.51 7.27
C THR A 237 24.74 6.84 8.55
N ALA A 238 25.44 6.85 9.67
CA ALA A 238 24.88 7.29 10.96
C ALA A 238 24.43 8.77 10.94
N ASP A 239 25.08 9.59 10.12
CA ASP A 239 24.86 11.04 10.04
C ASP A 239 23.88 11.45 8.90
N GLY A 240 23.40 10.49 8.12
CA GLY A 240 22.46 10.75 7.02
C GLY A 240 22.69 9.92 5.77
N VAL A 241 22.48 10.53 4.59
CA VAL A 241 22.51 9.84 3.29
C VAL A 241 23.52 10.49 2.37
N ARG A 242 24.47 9.70 1.88
CA ARG A 242 25.36 10.10 0.80
C ARG A 242 24.71 9.81 -0.54
N CYS A 243 24.64 10.81 -1.39
CA CYS A 243 24.08 10.69 -2.73
C CYS A 243 24.95 11.43 -3.76
N ARG A 244 24.69 11.12 -5.01
CA ARG A 244 25.36 11.73 -6.15
C ARG A 244 24.32 12.33 -7.07
N ASP A 245 24.56 13.58 -7.48
CA ASP A 245 23.72 14.25 -8.47
C ASP A 245 24.03 13.76 -9.91
N LYS A 246 23.26 14.25 -10.87
CA LYS A 246 23.41 13.91 -12.29
C LYS A 246 24.73 14.44 -12.91
N ASP A 247 25.33 15.43 -12.31
CA ASP A 247 26.61 16.03 -12.75
C ASP A 247 27.81 15.30 -12.14
N GLY A 248 27.55 14.29 -11.27
CA GLY A 248 28.56 13.49 -10.61
C GLY A 248 29.07 14.06 -9.29
N ASN A 249 28.49 15.16 -8.81
CA ASN A 249 28.89 15.76 -7.55
C ASN A 249 28.35 14.95 -6.37
N GLU A 250 29.20 14.77 -5.35
CA GLU A 250 28.76 14.14 -4.10
C GLU A 250 28.02 15.16 -3.22
N LEU A 251 26.93 14.69 -2.63
CA LEU A 251 26.11 15.44 -1.68
C LEU A 251 25.86 14.60 -0.44
N MET A 252 26.10 15.17 0.74
CA MET A 252 25.71 14.61 2.01
C MET A 252 24.44 15.28 2.51
N VAL A 253 23.35 14.52 2.58
CA VAL A 253 22.08 14.94 3.17
C VAL A 253 22.07 14.47 4.63
N GLY A 254 22.35 15.40 5.54
CA GLY A 254 22.36 15.09 6.98
C GLY A 254 20.96 14.71 7.48
N ALA A 255 20.87 13.63 8.25
CA ALA A 255 19.64 13.18 8.87
C ALA A 255 19.92 12.22 10.01
N GLN A 256 19.07 12.25 11.04
CA GLN A 256 19.12 11.35 12.19
C GLN A 256 18.28 10.08 11.96
N THR A 257 17.24 10.20 11.13
CA THR A 257 16.41 9.08 10.71
C THR A 257 16.34 9.05 9.18
N VAL A 258 16.41 7.85 8.61
CA VAL A 258 16.30 7.61 7.18
C VAL A 258 15.09 6.74 6.90
N ILE A 259 14.17 7.22 6.08
CA ILE A 259 12.99 6.45 5.65
C ILE A 259 13.27 5.84 4.28
N CYS A 260 13.17 4.51 4.19
CA CYS A 260 13.31 3.79 2.93
C CYS A 260 11.93 3.63 2.24
N ALA A 261 11.71 4.38 1.15
CA ALA A 261 10.47 4.39 0.35
C ALA A 261 10.74 4.05 -1.13
N LEU A 262 11.62 3.07 -1.39
CA LEU A 262 12.15 2.74 -2.72
C LEU A 262 11.26 1.82 -3.55
N GLY A 263 10.01 1.62 -3.13
CA GLY A 263 8.99 0.88 -3.86
C GLY A 263 8.62 -0.47 -3.26
N GLN A 264 7.84 -1.24 -4.03
CA GLN A 264 7.27 -2.53 -3.63
C GLN A 264 7.51 -3.57 -4.72
N ARG A 265 7.67 -4.82 -4.33
CA ARG A 265 7.75 -5.97 -5.24
C ARG A 265 6.69 -7.00 -4.87
N GLY A 266 5.88 -7.41 -5.85
CA GLY A 266 4.90 -8.49 -5.67
C GLY A 266 5.57 -9.78 -5.18
N ARG A 267 4.87 -10.55 -4.36
CA ARG A 267 5.36 -11.83 -3.82
C ARG A 267 5.10 -12.98 -4.81
N THR A 268 5.70 -12.91 -5.98
CA THR A 268 5.60 -13.97 -7.01
C THR A 268 6.27 -15.26 -6.57
N ASP A 269 7.26 -15.18 -5.69
CA ASP A 269 7.91 -16.31 -5.04
C ASP A 269 6.93 -17.27 -4.33
N VAL A 270 5.84 -16.74 -3.77
CA VAL A 270 4.80 -17.55 -3.11
C VAL A 270 3.81 -18.15 -4.12
N VAL A 271 3.69 -17.54 -5.29
CA VAL A 271 2.75 -18.03 -6.34
C VAL A 271 3.35 -19.21 -7.10
N GLU A 272 4.68 -19.24 -7.20
CA GLU A 272 5.42 -20.30 -7.92
C GLU A 272 5.64 -21.56 -7.07
N ALA A 273 5.47 -21.46 -5.75
CA ALA A 273 5.56 -22.58 -4.82
C ALA A 273 4.22 -23.35 -4.76
#